data_583f17f0bc97b957a773fc3ce09c3fc1
#
_entry.id   583f17f0bc97b957a773fc3ce09c3fc1
#
_cell.length_a   1.000
_cell.length_b   1.000
_cell.length_c   1.000
_cell.angle_alpha   90.00
_cell.angle_beta   90.00
_cell.angle_gamma   90.00
#
_symmetry.space_group_name_H-M   'P 1'
#
loop_
_entity.id
_entity.type
_entity.pdbx_description
1 polymer ?
#
loop_
_entity_poly.entity_id
_entity_poly.type
_entity_poly.pdbx_seq_one_letter_code
_entity_poly.pdbx_strand_id
1 'polypeptide(L)'
;IPTSIMNKVVDEPKEILVYSNCPAVELFVNGISQGIKQRNSQDFPAAGLRWKSILREGNNHLKAVAVKSKETVSDEITVAYQTSQWGEPKQLKVTHHPEGNNIVRVEAQLTDEKGVPCLDAANIISFEIAGDGKLLQNLGTSTGSRKVQAYNGKAMIRAQVTDACYVSVRSAGIKTVYTQLNAQ
;
A
#
# COMPACT_ATOMS: atom_id res chain seq x y z
N ILE A 1 -1.12 32.86 23.06
CA ILE A 1 -1.10 32.03 21.84
C ILE A 1 0.17 31.22 21.88
N PRO A 2 0.17 29.94 22.17
CA PRO A 2 1.30 29.10 21.94
C PRO A 2 1.09 28.33 20.65
N THR A 3 1.84 28.68 19.63
CA THR A 3 2.05 27.86 18.47
C THR A 3 2.83 26.65 18.91
N SER A 4 2.15 25.52 19.10
CA SER A 4 2.79 24.24 19.33
C SER A 4 3.50 23.84 18.02
N ILE A 5 4.79 24.12 17.96
CA ILE A 5 5.68 23.52 16.99
C ILE A 5 5.84 22.07 17.44
N MET A 6 5.03 21.16 16.89
CA MET A 6 5.32 19.74 16.98
C MET A 6 6.63 19.51 16.23
N ASN A 7 7.69 19.28 16.97
CA ASN A 7 8.97 18.86 16.42
C ASN A 7 8.74 17.57 15.62
N LYS A 8 8.90 17.67 14.31
CA LYS A 8 8.93 16.55 13.39
C LYS A 8 10.14 15.70 13.76
N VAL A 9 9.93 14.54 14.40
CA VAL A 9 11.01 13.60 14.70
C VAL A 9 11.37 12.88 13.40
N VAL A 10 12.30 13.46 12.67
CA VAL A 10 12.68 13.01 11.31
C VAL A 10 13.57 11.77 11.34
N ASP A 11 14.18 11.42 12.46
CA ASP A 11 15.17 10.34 12.57
C ASP A 11 14.85 9.30 13.64
N GLU A 12 13.56 9.03 13.88
CA GLU A 12 13.19 7.99 14.82
C GLU A 12 13.34 6.60 14.17
N PRO A 13 14.18 5.69 14.74
CA PRO A 13 14.31 4.35 14.21
C PRO A 13 12.99 3.59 14.25
N LYS A 14 12.60 3.01 13.12
CA LYS A 14 11.43 2.15 12.99
C LYS A 14 11.81 0.68 13.15
N GLU A 15 10.97 -0.07 13.84
CA GLU A 15 11.16 -1.51 13.99
C GLU A 15 10.72 -2.21 12.70
N ILE A 16 11.63 -3.03 12.15
CA ILE A 16 11.39 -3.89 11.00
C ILE A 16 11.41 -5.32 11.49
N LEU A 17 10.34 -6.04 11.23
CA LEU A 17 10.14 -7.43 11.64
C LEU A 17 10.20 -8.34 10.41
N VAL A 18 11.10 -9.33 10.44
CA VAL A 18 11.25 -10.32 9.38
C VAL A 18 10.94 -11.70 9.94
N TYR A 19 10.00 -12.39 9.32
CA TYR A 19 9.70 -13.78 9.63
C TYR A 19 10.48 -14.68 8.68
N SER A 20 11.24 -15.61 9.24
CA SER A 20 12.05 -16.55 8.47
C SER A 20 12.14 -17.91 9.17
N ASN A 21 12.19 -18.96 8.39
CA ASN A 21 12.52 -20.31 8.87
C ASN A 21 14.02 -20.63 8.75
N CYS A 22 14.82 -19.67 8.30
CA CYS A 22 16.27 -19.79 8.21
C CYS A 22 16.94 -19.47 9.55
N PRO A 23 18.09 -20.07 9.85
CA PRO A 23 18.80 -19.86 11.11
C PRO A 23 19.34 -18.43 11.28
N ALA A 24 19.66 -17.76 10.18
CA ALA A 24 20.16 -16.39 10.17
C ALA A 24 19.62 -15.62 8.96
N VAL A 25 19.39 -14.32 9.16
CA VAL A 25 18.93 -13.38 8.12
C VAL A 25 19.73 -12.10 8.23
N GLU A 26 20.14 -11.58 7.08
CA GLU A 26 20.68 -10.23 6.93
C GLU A 26 19.60 -9.32 6.33
N LEU A 27 19.38 -8.16 6.93
CA LEU A 27 18.45 -7.16 6.44
C LEU A 27 19.24 -6.04 5.75
N PHE A 28 18.77 -5.63 4.58
CA PHE A 28 19.23 -4.45 3.86
C PHE A 28 18.11 -3.42 3.79
N VAL A 29 18.45 -2.17 4.05
CA VAL A 29 17.56 -1.02 3.87
C VAL A 29 18.21 -0.08 2.86
N ASN A 30 17.57 0.13 1.72
CA ASN A 30 18.11 0.93 0.62
C ASN A 30 19.54 0.50 0.19
N GLY A 31 19.80 -0.81 0.18
CA GLY A 31 21.08 -1.40 -0.17
C GLY A 31 22.13 -1.39 0.95
N ILE A 32 21.83 -0.80 2.11
CA ILE A 32 22.76 -0.74 3.26
C ILE A 32 22.40 -1.86 4.24
N SER A 33 23.39 -2.72 4.56
CA SER A 33 23.22 -3.79 5.55
C SER A 33 22.89 -3.22 6.94
N GLN A 34 21.88 -3.80 7.56
CA GLN A 34 21.48 -3.54 8.95
C GLN A 34 22.02 -4.61 9.90
N GLY A 35 22.89 -5.47 9.39
CA GLY A 35 23.50 -6.56 10.10
C GLY A 35 22.69 -7.86 10.06
N ILE A 36 23.35 -8.91 10.53
CA ILE A 36 22.81 -10.27 10.57
C ILE A 36 22.19 -10.52 11.95
N LYS A 37 20.99 -11.11 11.96
CA LYS A 37 20.37 -11.65 13.16
C LYS A 37 20.17 -13.13 13.05
N GLN A 38 20.48 -13.83 14.15
CA GLN A 38 20.31 -15.27 14.26
C GLN A 38 18.99 -15.56 15.00
N ARG A 39 18.30 -16.58 14.56
CA ARG A 39 17.13 -17.10 15.23
C ARG A 39 17.57 -17.86 16.49
N ASN A 40 16.99 -17.52 17.63
CA ASN A 40 17.14 -18.29 18.83
C ASN A 40 16.12 -19.44 18.82
N SER A 41 16.57 -20.67 19.01
CA SER A 41 15.70 -21.85 19.06
C SER A 41 14.73 -21.86 20.26
N GLN A 42 15.00 -21.04 21.26
CA GLN A 42 14.15 -20.85 22.44
C GLN A 42 13.05 -19.80 22.22
N ASP A 43 13.14 -19.01 21.15
CA ASP A 43 12.12 -18.03 20.83
C ASP A 43 10.90 -18.71 20.21
N PHE A 44 9.72 -18.15 20.47
CA PHE A 44 8.51 -18.57 19.79
C PHE A 44 8.71 -18.50 18.27
N PRO A 45 8.27 -19.50 17.48
CA PRO A 45 8.42 -19.48 16.03
C PRO A 45 7.89 -18.20 15.36
N ALA A 46 6.88 -17.57 15.96
CA ALA A 46 6.27 -16.34 15.48
C ALA A 46 6.97 -15.05 15.99
N ALA A 47 8.05 -15.15 16.80
CA ALA A 47 8.70 -13.96 17.35
C ALA A 47 9.35 -13.08 16.28
N GLY A 48 9.80 -13.67 15.15
CA GLY A 48 10.47 -12.96 14.06
C GLY A 48 11.82 -12.36 14.49
N LEU A 49 12.56 -11.88 13.50
CA LEU A 49 13.83 -11.17 13.71
C LEU A 49 13.58 -9.67 13.60
N ARG A 50 14.09 -8.88 14.53
CA ARG A 50 13.78 -7.46 14.67
C ARG A 50 15.00 -6.59 14.47
N TRP A 51 14.89 -5.59 13.59
CA TRP A 51 15.89 -4.52 13.41
C TRP A 51 15.27 -3.18 13.72
N LYS A 52 16.09 -2.24 14.16
CA LYS A 52 15.73 -0.83 14.25
C LYS A 52 16.51 -0.09 13.18
N SER A 53 15.82 0.56 12.26
CA SER A 53 16.43 1.26 11.14
C SER A 53 15.74 2.59 10.87
N ILE A 54 16.51 3.57 10.41
CA ILE A 54 15.99 4.87 9.98
C ILE A 54 15.51 4.74 8.54
N LEU A 55 14.23 5.04 8.31
CA LEU A 55 13.64 5.12 6.99
C LEU A 55 13.66 6.58 6.51
N ARG A 56 14.06 6.79 5.25
CA ARG A 56 13.95 8.11 4.61
C ARG A 56 12.53 8.37 4.15
N GLU A 57 12.15 9.64 4.04
CA GLU A 57 10.86 10.00 3.43
C GLU A 57 10.81 9.54 1.98
N GLY A 58 9.64 9.02 1.56
CA GLY A 58 9.43 8.40 0.26
C GLY A 58 9.68 6.90 0.26
N ASN A 59 10.09 6.37 -0.87
CA ASN A 59 10.25 4.93 -1.05
C ASN A 59 11.53 4.42 -0.39
N ASN A 60 11.38 3.36 0.40
CA ASN A 60 12.46 2.59 1.00
C ASN A 60 12.39 1.16 0.49
N HIS A 61 13.51 0.65 -0.01
CA HIS A 61 13.64 -0.73 -0.44
C HIS A 61 14.21 -1.56 0.71
N LEU A 62 13.43 -2.54 1.16
CA LEU A 62 13.81 -3.49 2.20
C LEU A 62 14.07 -4.83 1.54
N LYS A 63 15.22 -5.45 1.83
CA LYS A 63 15.59 -6.77 1.33
C LYS A 63 16.12 -7.62 2.47
N ALA A 64 15.51 -8.78 2.68
CA ALA A 64 15.98 -9.79 3.60
C ALA A 64 16.69 -10.91 2.82
N VAL A 65 17.88 -11.29 3.26
CA VAL A 65 18.69 -12.34 2.65
C VAL A 65 19.05 -13.38 3.69
N ALA A 66 18.86 -14.64 3.38
CA ALA A 66 19.18 -15.75 4.25
C ALA A 66 19.82 -16.91 3.48
N VAL A 67 20.53 -17.78 4.18
CA VAL A 67 21.08 -19.02 3.61
C VAL A 67 20.34 -20.23 4.17
N LYS A 68 19.76 -21.02 3.29
CA LYS A 68 19.08 -22.27 3.62
C LYS A 68 19.69 -23.42 2.83
N SER A 69 20.24 -24.41 3.53
CA SER A 69 20.80 -25.62 2.89
C SER A 69 21.79 -25.34 1.75
N LYS A 70 22.66 -24.32 1.91
CA LYS A 70 23.64 -23.80 0.93
C LYS A 70 23.05 -22.97 -0.21
N GLU A 71 21.74 -22.75 -0.24
CA GLU A 71 21.09 -21.85 -1.20
C GLU A 71 20.81 -20.50 -0.56
N THR A 72 21.03 -19.44 -1.31
CA THR A 72 20.65 -18.08 -0.89
C THR A 72 19.18 -17.86 -1.25
N VAL A 73 18.38 -17.52 -0.25
CA VAL A 73 16.99 -17.12 -0.42
C VAL A 73 16.82 -15.65 -0.05
N SER A 74 16.02 -14.91 -0.78
CA SER A 74 15.75 -13.51 -0.49
C SER A 74 14.30 -13.15 -0.75
N ASP A 75 13.85 -12.16 0.00
CA ASP A 75 12.55 -11.51 -0.18
C ASP A 75 12.74 -10.01 -0.10
N GLU A 76 11.95 -9.24 -0.86
CA GLU A 76 12.10 -7.80 -0.91
C GLU A 76 10.76 -7.08 -1.05
N ILE A 77 10.67 -5.90 -0.43
CA ILE A 77 9.49 -5.06 -0.48
C ILE A 77 9.89 -3.58 -0.56
N THR A 78 9.12 -2.79 -1.30
CA THR A 78 9.23 -1.33 -1.26
C THR A 78 8.14 -0.75 -0.39
N VAL A 79 8.55 0.03 0.62
CA VAL A 79 7.67 0.70 1.58
C VAL A 79 7.76 2.21 1.39
N ALA A 80 6.63 2.86 1.17
CA ALA A 80 6.54 4.32 1.20
C ALA A 80 6.44 4.79 2.65
N TYR A 81 7.47 5.50 3.13
CA TYR A 81 7.48 6.14 4.44
C TYR A 81 7.13 7.61 4.31
N GLN A 82 6.17 8.07 5.09
CA GLN A 82 5.70 9.44 5.04
C GLN A 82 5.75 10.08 6.42
N THR A 83 6.43 11.23 6.48
CA THR A 83 6.57 12.02 7.70
C THR A 83 5.65 13.23 7.73
N SER A 84 5.07 13.61 6.59
CA SER A 84 4.15 14.73 6.50
C SER A 84 2.83 14.37 7.19
N GLN A 85 2.40 15.23 8.12
CA GLN A 85 1.09 15.08 8.73
C GLN A 85 0.02 15.45 7.68
N TRP A 86 -0.96 14.58 7.51
CA TRP A 86 -2.11 14.81 6.63
C TRP A 86 -3.23 15.54 7.34
N GLY A 87 -4.04 16.23 6.56
CA GLY A 87 -5.30 16.81 6.99
C GLY A 87 -6.49 15.88 6.74
N GLU A 88 -7.70 16.45 6.74
CA GLU A 88 -8.90 15.69 6.38
C GLU A 88 -8.90 15.28 4.90
N PRO A 89 -9.48 14.11 4.55
CA PRO A 89 -9.62 13.67 3.17
C PRO A 89 -10.45 14.67 2.34
N LYS A 90 -9.85 15.19 1.26
CA LYS A 90 -10.49 16.17 0.35
C LYS A 90 -10.45 15.73 -1.12
N GLN A 91 -9.59 14.80 -1.47
CA GLN A 91 -9.36 14.38 -2.85
C GLN A 91 -9.25 12.86 -2.95
N LEU A 92 -9.55 12.34 -4.14
CA LEU A 92 -9.28 10.97 -4.56
C LEU A 92 -8.20 10.98 -5.63
N LYS A 93 -7.10 10.29 -5.39
CA LYS A 93 -6.09 9.96 -6.39
C LYS A 93 -6.38 8.54 -6.87
N VAL A 94 -6.68 8.39 -8.17
CA VAL A 94 -7.00 7.09 -8.77
C VAL A 94 -5.87 6.68 -9.70
N THR A 95 -5.42 5.45 -9.54
CA THR A 95 -4.44 4.80 -10.41
C THR A 95 -4.97 3.45 -10.86
N HIS A 96 -4.47 2.95 -11.98
CA HIS A 96 -4.83 1.62 -12.46
C HIS A 96 -3.59 0.86 -12.93
N HIS A 97 -3.61 -0.46 -12.72
CA HIS A 97 -2.50 -1.36 -13.00
C HIS A 97 -3.01 -2.61 -13.70
N PRO A 98 -2.52 -2.91 -14.91
CA PRO A 98 -2.83 -4.16 -15.58
C PRO A 98 -2.30 -5.35 -14.80
N GLU A 99 -3.12 -6.42 -14.70
CA GLU A 99 -2.73 -7.68 -14.05
C GLU A 99 -2.70 -8.86 -15.06
N GLY A 100 -2.83 -8.58 -16.36
CA GLY A 100 -2.94 -9.58 -17.42
C GLY A 100 -4.36 -10.13 -17.61
N ASN A 101 -4.58 -10.89 -18.70
CA ASN A 101 -5.87 -11.50 -19.03
C ASN A 101 -7.04 -10.49 -19.07
N ASN A 102 -6.79 -9.29 -19.57
CA ASN A 102 -7.75 -8.19 -19.56
C ASN A 102 -8.27 -7.78 -18.18
N ILE A 103 -7.53 -8.11 -17.12
CA ILE A 103 -7.83 -7.67 -15.75
C ILE A 103 -7.01 -6.44 -15.43
N VAL A 104 -7.69 -5.41 -14.91
CA VAL A 104 -7.08 -4.17 -14.45
C VAL A 104 -7.48 -3.93 -13.01
N ARG A 105 -6.48 -3.72 -12.15
CA ARG A 105 -6.69 -3.28 -10.78
C ARG A 105 -6.77 -1.77 -10.74
N VAL A 106 -7.86 -1.24 -10.19
CA VAL A 106 -8.07 0.18 -9.94
C VAL A 106 -7.88 0.45 -8.46
N GLU A 107 -7.00 1.37 -8.13
CA GLU A 107 -6.71 1.80 -6.77
C GLU A 107 -7.14 3.25 -6.56
N ALA A 108 -7.79 3.52 -5.43
CA ALA A 108 -8.18 4.84 -4.98
C ALA A 108 -7.48 5.16 -3.68
N GLN A 109 -6.75 6.27 -3.62
CA GLN A 109 -6.09 6.80 -2.44
C GLN A 109 -6.78 8.10 -2.04
N LEU A 110 -7.20 8.18 -0.77
CA LEU A 110 -7.67 9.42 -0.16
C LEU A 110 -6.47 10.30 0.18
N THR A 111 -6.53 11.55 -0.23
CA THR A 111 -5.52 12.56 0.08
C THR A 111 -6.18 13.83 0.64
N ASP A 112 -5.42 14.59 1.40
CA ASP A 112 -5.84 15.91 1.84
C ASP A 112 -5.76 16.94 0.71
N GLU A 113 -6.05 18.20 1.03
CA GLU A 113 -6.01 19.31 0.07
C GLU A 113 -4.62 19.54 -0.54
N LYS A 114 -3.55 19.16 0.16
CA LYS A 114 -2.18 19.27 -0.29
C LYS A 114 -1.69 18.03 -1.07
N GLY A 115 -2.56 17.03 -1.24
CA GLY A 115 -2.22 15.77 -1.89
C GLY A 115 -1.49 14.77 -0.99
N VAL A 116 -1.43 15.03 0.33
CA VAL A 116 -0.83 14.12 1.31
C VAL A 116 -1.77 12.95 1.57
N PRO A 117 -1.34 11.68 1.45
CA PRO A 117 -2.18 10.52 1.75
C PRO A 117 -2.69 10.51 3.18
N CYS A 118 -4.01 10.36 3.35
CA CYS A 118 -4.68 10.30 4.64
C CYS A 118 -4.73 8.84 5.11
N LEU A 119 -3.71 8.38 5.83
CA LEU A 119 -3.54 6.97 6.17
C LEU A 119 -4.51 6.44 7.24
N ASP A 120 -5.18 7.32 7.97
CA ASP A 120 -6.22 6.98 8.94
C ASP A 120 -7.64 7.06 8.36
N ALA A 121 -7.78 7.52 7.10
CA ALA A 121 -9.08 7.67 6.48
C ALA A 121 -9.74 6.31 6.21
N ALA A 122 -10.97 6.18 6.70
CA ALA A 122 -11.82 4.99 6.58
C ALA A 122 -13.13 5.28 5.81
N ASN A 123 -13.11 6.27 4.93
CA ASN A 123 -14.28 6.66 4.13
C ASN A 123 -14.76 5.49 3.26
N ILE A 124 -16.07 5.45 3.00
CA ILE A 124 -16.63 4.52 2.01
C ILE A 124 -16.34 5.06 0.61
N ILE A 125 -15.69 4.23 -0.20
CA ILE A 125 -15.39 4.50 -1.61
C ILE A 125 -16.29 3.60 -2.47
N SER A 126 -16.98 4.21 -3.44
CA SER A 126 -17.84 3.51 -4.39
C SER A 126 -17.19 3.49 -5.76
N PHE A 127 -17.15 2.32 -6.38
CA PHE A 127 -16.68 2.10 -7.74
C PHE A 127 -17.85 1.71 -8.62
N GLU A 128 -17.98 2.34 -9.76
CA GLU A 128 -18.95 2.00 -10.81
C GLU A 128 -18.24 1.95 -12.16
N ILE A 129 -18.73 1.12 -13.07
CA ILE A 129 -18.16 0.93 -14.40
C ILE A 129 -19.23 1.15 -15.45
N ALA A 130 -18.84 1.76 -16.57
CA ALA A 130 -19.67 1.95 -17.76
C ALA A 130 -18.83 1.67 -19.02
N GLY A 131 -19.44 1.08 -20.04
CA GLY A 131 -18.78 0.63 -21.26
C GLY A 131 -18.46 -0.87 -21.23
N ASP A 132 -17.47 -1.29 -22.02
CA ASP A 132 -17.16 -2.70 -22.27
C ASP A 132 -16.26 -3.30 -21.19
N GLY A 133 -16.81 -3.42 -20.00
CA GLY A 133 -16.13 -4.00 -18.83
C GLY A 133 -17.09 -4.35 -17.70
N LYS A 134 -16.60 -5.06 -16.72
CA LYS A 134 -17.35 -5.39 -15.50
C LYS A 134 -16.44 -5.41 -14.27
N LEU A 135 -17.00 -5.01 -13.12
CA LEU A 135 -16.30 -5.17 -11.83
C LEU A 135 -16.33 -6.63 -11.39
N LEU A 136 -15.18 -7.23 -11.11
CA LEU A 136 -15.09 -8.66 -10.78
C LEU A 136 -15.65 -9.02 -9.41
N GLN A 137 -15.74 -8.05 -8.50
CA GLN A 137 -16.21 -8.25 -7.14
C GLN A 137 -17.45 -7.42 -6.87
N ASN A 138 -18.45 -7.55 -7.73
CA ASN A 138 -19.71 -6.85 -7.58
C ASN A 138 -20.55 -7.43 -6.44
N LEU A 139 -20.95 -6.61 -5.49
CA LEU A 139 -21.84 -6.97 -4.40
C LEU A 139 -23.15 -6.18 -4.54
N GLY A 140 -24.13 -6.80 -5.22
CA GLY A 140 -25.52 -6.48 -5.00
C GLY A 140 -26.16 -5.42 -5.89
N THR A 141 -25.53 -4.96 -6.98
CA THR A 141 -26.21 -4.14 -7.97
C THR A 141 -26.02 -4.64 -9.39
N SER A 142 -27.05 -4.54 -10.23
CA SER A 142 -27.02 -4.95 -11.65
C SER A 142 -26.06 -4.09 -12.48
N THR A 143 -25.66 -2.93 -12.00
CA THR A 143 -24.79 -1.97 -12.68
C THR A 143 -23.32 -2.09 -12.31
N GLY A 144 -22.93 -3.09 -11.52
CA GLY A 144 -21.52 -3.29 -11.18
C GLY A 144 -20.97 -2.29 -10.17
N SER A 145 -21.81 -1.78 -9.28
CA SER A 145 -21.38 -0.86 -8.20
C SER A 145 -20.78 -1.64 -7.02
N ARG A 146 -19.67 -1.17 -6.51
CA ARG A 146 -19.05 -1.69 -5.31
C ARG A 146 -18.73 -0.59 -4.31
N LYS A 147 -19.12 -0.80 -3.06
CA LYS A 147 -18.78 0.05 -1.92
C LYS A 147 -17.73 -0.64 -1.07
N VAL A 148 -16.60 0.01 -0.85
CA VAL A 148 -15.46 -0.51 -0.09
C VAL A 148 -15.08 0.52 0.96
N GLN A 149 -14.95 0.10 2.22
CA GLN A 149 -14.36 0.96 3.22
C GLN A 149 -12.85 1.06 2.96
N ALA A 150 -12.30 2.27 2.96
CA ALA A 150 -10.88 2.49 2.82
C ALA A 150 -10.13 1.90 4.03
N TYR A 151 -8.99 1.30 3.76
CA TYR A 151 -8.01 0.83 4.74
C TYR A 151 -6.67 1.52 4.46
N ASN A 152 -6.08 2.14 5.47
CA ASN A 152 -4.93 3.03 5.31
C ASN A 152 -5.16 4.09 4.21
N GLY A 153 -6.38 4.65 4.18
CA GLY A 153 -6.80 5.64 3.19
C GLY A 153 -6.92 5.11 1.76
N LYS A 154 -6.86 3.78 1.54
CA LYS A 154 -6.91 3.15 0.21
C LYS A 154 -8.10 2.21 0.06
N ALA A 155 -8.62 2.14 -1.15
CA ALA A 155 -9.51 1.08 -1.58
C ALA A 155 -9.13 0.62 -2.98
N MET A 156 -9.38 -0.64 -3.30
CA MET A 156 -9.10 -1.20 -4.61
C MET A 156 -10.22 -2.09 -5.10
N ILE A 157 -10.32 -2.23 -6.42
CA ILE A 157 -11.21 -3.17 -7.10
C ILE A 157 -10.55 -3.67 -8.38
N ARG A 158 -10.91 -4.88 -8.79
CA ARG A 158 -10.53 -5.42 -10.10
C ARG A 158 -11.68 -5.27 -11.08
N ALA A 159 -11.34 -4.88 -12.31
CA ALA A 159 -12.24 -4.83 -13.44
C ALA A 159 -11.73 -5.77 -14.53
N GLN A 160 -12.64 -6.51 -15.17
CA GLN A 160 -12.36 -7.16 -16.44
C GLN A 160 -12.77 -6.18 -17.54
N VAL A 161 -11.87 -5.93 -18.48
CA VAL A 161 -12.03 -4.94 -19.55
C VAL A 161 -12.02 -5.69 -20.88
N THR A 162 -13.09 -5.57 -21.65
CA THR A 162 -13.19 -6.22 -22.97
C THR A 162 -12.82 -5.27 -24.10
N ASP A 163 -13.12 -3.99 -23.91
CA ASP A 163 -12.73 -2.88 -24.79
C ASP A 163 -12.62 -1.61 -23.91
N ALA A 164 -12.85 -0.43 -24.45
CA ALA A 164 -12.80 0.81 -23.68
C ALA A 164 -13.95 0.90 -22.67
N CYS A 165 -13.62 1.16 -21.42
CA CYS A 165 -14.61 1.43 -20.40
C CYS A 165 -14.14 2.54 -19.44
N TYR A 166 -15.08 3.08 -18.66
CA TYR A 166 -14.81 4.12 -17.66
C TYR A 166 -15.17 3.63 -16.28
N VAL A 167 -14.29 3.82 -15.33
CA VAL A 167 -14.56 3.58 -13.91
C VAL A 167 -14.74 4.92 -13.23
N SER A 168 -15.86 5.10 -12.54
CA SER A 168 -16.07 6.21 -11.63
C SER A 168 -15.72 5.79 -10.20
N VAL A 169 -15.03 6.66 -9.49
CA VAL A 169 -14.62 6.47 -8.09
C VAL A 169 -15.18 7.63 -7.27
N ARG A 170 -15.98 7.32 -6.26
CA ARG A 170 -16.69 8.30 -5.45
C ARG A 170 -16.52 8.06 -3.96
N SER A 171 -16.46 9.15 -3.20
CA SER A 171 -16.58 9.15 -1.75
C SER A 171 -17.41 10.35 -1.32
N ALA A 172 -18.14 10.24 -0.22
CA ALA A 172 -18.99 11.31 0.26
C ALA A 172 -18.17 12.59 0.53
N GLY A 173 -18.66 13.73 0.04
CA GLY A 173 -18.01 15.03 0.23
C GLY A 173 -16.75 15.26 -0.62
N ILE A 174 -16.37 14.32 -1.49
CA ILE A 174 -15.19 14.41 -2.34
C ILE A 174 -15.59 14.36 -3.82
N LYS A 175 -14.91 15.14 -4.65
CA LYS A 175 -15.16 15.18 -6.10
C LYS A 175 -14.95 13.80 -6.71
N THR A 176 -15.93 13.36 -7.51
CA THR A 176 -15.84 12.10 -8.28
C THR A 176 -14.69 12.13 -9.27
N VAL A 177 -13.95 11.04 -9.33
CA VAL A 177 -12.86 10.84 -10.31
C VAL A 177 -13.29 9.76 -11.29
N TYR A 178 -12.97 9.99 -12.57
CA TYR A 178 -13.19 9.03 -13.65
C TYR A 178 -11.84 8.61 -14.23
N THR A 179 -11.69 7.34 -14.49
CA THR A 179 -10.52 6.80 -15.20
C THR A 179 -10.97 5.92 -16.36
N GLN A 180 -10.35 6.09 -17.51
CA GLN A 180 -10.56 5.24 -18.66
C GLN A 180 -9.65 4.02 -18.56
N LEU A 181 -10.21 2.85 -18.85
CA LEU A 181 -9.49 1.60 -18.96
C LEU A 181 -9.64 1.08 -20.38
N ASN A 182 -8.59 0.47 -20.93
CA ASN A 182 -8.59 -0.16 -22.24
C ASN A 182 -8.15 -1.62 -22.09
N ALA A 183 -8.68 -2.51 -22.94
CA ALA A 183 -8.20 -3.89 -23.06
C ALA A 183 -6.71 -3.90 -23.44
N GLN A 184 -5.97 -4.89 -22.94
CA GLN A 184 -4.55 -5.10 -23.22
C GLN A 184 -4.30 -6.49 -23.76
#